data_1ba5f6355d63dea0dd04c85bac378e91
#
_entry.id   1ba5f6355d63dea0dd04c85bac378e91
#
_cell.length_a   1.000
_cell.length_b   1.000
_cell.length_c   1.000
_cell.angle_alpha   90.00
_cell.angle_beta   90.00
_cell.angle_gamma   90.00
#
_symmetry.space_group_name_H-M   'P 1'
#
loop_
_entity.id
_entity.type
_entity.pdbx_description
1 polymer ?
#
loop_
_entity_poly.entity_id
_entity_poly.type
_entity_poly.pdbx_seq_one_letter_code
_entity_poly.pdbx_strand_id
1 'polypeptide(L)'
;MSGISATKTIAIDVDSVLADVMLVWTKEYSKRKHVRITKDQITLWDIHRILPISPAEVYAIFNYIWKYRWPDIPPTEPDIGEITRMISRKGYRISIITKRDRPTVAYVAKWLDFYDIYSDDLLFVYDTTSKADYPFDILIDDAPKNLMDIIPPKSAILFNQPWNKEFDWPIRVNSLSQAEKIL
;
A
#
# COMPACT_ATOMS: atom_id res chain seq x y z
N MET A 1 -29.06 -27.02 7.62
CA MET A 1 -29.02 -25.56 7.37
C MET A 1 -27.57 -25.20 7.09
N SER A 2 -27.18 -25.06 5.82
CA SER A 2 -25.85 -24.60 5.43
C SER A 2 -25.77 -23.13 5.79
N GLY A 3 -25.00 -22.82 6.85
CA GLY A 3 -24.69 -21.44 7.20
C GLY A 3 -23.97 -20.79 6.01
N ILE A 4 -24.54 -19.73 5.46
CA ILE A 4 -23.86 -18.87 4.48
C ILE A 4 -22.67 -18.31 5.24
N SER A 5 -21.45 -18.81 4.94
CA SER A 5 -20.23 -18.20 5.45
C SER A 5 -20.20 -16.75 4.94
N ALA A 6 -20.10 -15.80 5.85
CA ALA A 6 -19.98 -14.40 5.46
C ALA A 6 -18.77 -14.22 4.56
N THR A 7 -18.94 -13.51 3.45
CA THR A 7 -17.85 -13.19 2.51
C THR A 7 -16.76 -12.42 3.25
N LYS A 8 -15.55 -12.96 3.28
CA LYS A 8 -14.39 -12.28 3.90
C LYS A 8 -13.94 -11.09 3.07
N THR A 9 -13.57 -10.02 3.75
CA THR A 9 -13.04 -8.81 3.13
C THR A 9 -11.53 -8.74 3.25
N ILE A 10 -10.86 -8.54 2.13
CA ILE A 10 -9.42 -8.26 2.07
C ILE A 10 -9.23 -6.76 1.86
N ALA A 11 -8.52 -6.13 2.79
CA ALA A 11 -8.06 -4.75 2.65
C ALA A 11 -6.65 -4.73 2.04
N ILE A 12 -6.45 -3.92 1.01
CA ILE A 12 -5.17 -3.80 0.30
C ILE A 12 -4.71 -2.34 0.35
N ASP A 13 -3.48 -2.10 0.82
CA ASP A 13 -2.89 -0.76 0.77
C ASP A 13 -2.52 -0.35 -0.66
N VAL A 14 -2.40 0.95 -0.88
CA VAL A 14 -2.02 1.51 -2.19
C VAL A 14 -0.51 1.70 -2.30
N ASP A 15 0.06 2.53 -1.40
CA ASP A 15 1.47 2.92 -1.50
C ASP A 15 2.39 1.74 -1.21
N SER A 16 3.23 1.41 -2.17
CA SER A 16 4.20 0.31 -2.09
C SER A 16 3.62 -1.11 -1.99
N VAL A 17 2.29 -1.26 -2.08
CA VAL A 17 1.61 -2.54 -2.24
C VAL A 17 1.03 -2.67 -3.64
N LEU A 18 0.17 -1.75 -4.07
CA LEU A 18 -0.34 -1.68 -5.44
C LEU A 18 0.55 -0.76 -6.30
N ALA A 19 0.82 0.45 -5.83
CA ALA A 19 1.55 1.50 -6.53
C ALA A 19 2.99 1.59 -6.01
N ASP A 20 3.99 1.38 -6.87
CA ASP A 20 5.40 1.51 -6.48
C ASP A 20 5.84 2.99 -6.45
N VAL A 21 5.19 3.74 -5.56
CA VAL A 21 5.41 5.18 -5.40
C VAL A 21 6.85 5.53 -5.00
N MET A 22 7.55 4.63 -4.30
CA MET A 22 8.93 4.86 -3.85
C MET A 22 9.94 4.94 -4.99
N LEU A 23 9.67 4.31 -6.14
CA LEU A 23 10.50 4.48 -7.34
C LEU A 23 10.46 5.92 -7.85
N VAL A 24 9.31 6.56 -7.81
CA VAL A 24 9.16 7.97 -8.23
C VAL A 24 9.64 8.90 -7.14
N TRP A 25 9.37 8.57 -5.87
CA TRP A 25 9.81 9.36 -4.72
C TRP A 25 11.34 9.49 -4.68
N THR A 26 12.08 8.41 -4.83
CA THR A 26 13.55 8.43 -4.81
C THR A 26 14.14 9.22 -5.99
N LYS A 27 13.52 9.14 -7.17
CA LYS A 27 13.90 9.96 -8.33
C LYS A 27 13.66 11.45 -8.06
N GLU A 28 12.51 11.80 -7.50
CA GLU A 28 12.17 13.19 -7.19
C GLU A 28 13.06 13.77 -6.09
N TYR A 29 13.31 13.01 -5.02
CA TYR A 29 14.26 13.38 -3.98
C TYR A 29 15.67 13.57 -4.55
N SER A 30 16.17 12.62 -5.33
CA SER A 30 17.49 12.69 -5.98
C SER A 30 17.65 13.97 -6.81
N LYS A 31 16.61 14.33 -7.57
CA LYS A 31 16.57 15.57 -8.37
C LYS A 31 16.64 16.82 -7.48
N ARG A 32 15.84 16.87 -6.42
CA ARG A 32 15.75 18.05 -5.53
C ARG A 32 17.03 18.29 -4.72
N LYS A 33 17.66 17.19 -4.28
CA LYS A 33 18.84 17.26 -3.41
C LYS A 33 20.18 17.11 -4.15
N HIS A 34 20.13 16.95 -5.49
CA HIS A 34 21.32 16.74 -6.33
C HIS A 34 22.18 15.54 -5.86
N VAL A 35 21.52 14.46 -5.42
CA VAL A 35 22.14 13.21 -4.98
C VAL A 35 21.59 12.04 -5.80
N ARG A 36 22.21 10.87 -5.69
CA ARG A 36 21.68 9.65 -6.30
C ARG A 36 21.31 8.64 -5.20
N ILE A 37 20.02 8.38 -5.08
CA ILE A 37 19.51 7.31 -4.22
C ILE A 37 18.54 6.43 -5.00
N THR A 38 18.44 5.18 -4.57
CA THR A 38 17.51 4.19 -5.11
C THR A 38 16.55 3.70 -4.02
N LYS A 39 15.47 3.05 -4.42
CA LYS A 39 14.49 2.49 -3.50
C LYS A 39 15.13 1.53 -2.48
N ASP A 40 16.10 0.70 -2.90
CA ASP A 40 16.75 -0.30 -2.04
C ASP A 40 17.58 0.32 -0.90
N GLN A 41 17.93 1.59 -1.03
CA GLN A 41 18.64 2.34 0.02
C GLN A 41 17.70 2.90 1.09
N ILE A 42 16.38 2.84 0.86
CA ILE A 42 15.38 3.23 1.86
C ILE A 42 15.10 2.02 2.75
N THR A 43 15.93 1.84 3.76
CA THR A 43 15.92 0.66 4.64
C THR A 43 15.13 0.85 5.94
N LEU A 44 14.56 2.02 6.17
CA LEU A 44 13.69 2.31 7.31
C LEU A 44 12.40 2.98 6.84
N TRP A 45 11.28 2.63 7.49
CA TRP A 45 10.00 3.29 7.29
C TRP A 45 10.08 4.80 7.55
N ASP A 46 10.78 5.19 8.61
CA ASP A 46 11.05 6.58 8.96
C ASP A 46 12.20 7.14 8.11
N ILE A 47 11.93 7.49 6.86
CA ILE A 47 12.91 7.96 5.86
C ILE A 47 13.82 9.08 6.40
N HIS A 48 13.27 9.98 7.23
CA HIS A 48 14.02 11.10 7.83
C HIS A 48 15.14 10.64 8.80
N ARG A 49 15.17 9.37 9.19
CA ARG A 49 16.25 8.82 10.03
C ARG A 49 17.46 8.34 9.23
N ILE A 50 17.31 8.17 7.92
CA ILE A 50 18.37 7.68 7.03
C ILE A 50 18.77 8.71 5.97
N LEU A 51 17.91 9.70 5.70
CA LEU A 51 18.20 10.77 4.74
C LEU A 51 18.11 12.13 5.43
N PRO A 52 18.91 13.13 4.98
CA PRO A 52 18.86 14.49 5.50
C PRO A 52 17.63 15.25 4.98
N ILE A 53 16.45 14.85 5.49
CA ILE A 53 15.15 15.40 5.11
C ILE A 53 14.23 15.42 6.32
N SER A 54 13.41 16.45 6.46
CA SER A 54 12.41 16.51 7.53
C SER A 54 11.20 15.62 7.21
N PRO A 55 10.44 15.15 8.23
CA PRO A 55 9.19 14.43 8.00
C PRO A 55 8.20 15.21 7.11
N ALA A 56 8.11 16.52 7.30
CA ALA A 56 7.22 17.37 6.49
C ALA A 56 7.62 17.37 5.00
N GLU A 57 8.93 17.44 4.70
CA GLU A 57 9.42 17.36 3.31
C GLU A 57 9.19 15.97 2.70
N VAL A 58 9.31 14.89 3.49
CA VAL A 58 8.98 13.51 3.03
C VAL A 58 7.54 13.48 2.53
N TYR A 59 6.59 13.93 3.34
CA TYR A 59 5.17 14.00 2.97
C TYR A 59 4.89 14.97 1.81
N ALA A 60 5.57 16.12 1.77
CA ALA A 60 5.43 17.09 0.68
C ALA A 60 5.84 16.47 -0.68
N ILE A 61 6.88 15.63 -0.70
CA ILE A 61 7.29 14.93 -1.93
C ILE A 61 6.23 13.89 -2.33
N PHE A 62 5.70 13.09 -1.39
CA PHE A 62 4.62 12.15 -1.69
C PHE A 62 3.39 12.87 -2.26
N ASN A 63 2.96 13.97 -1.64
CA ASN A 63 1.81 14.75 -2.10
C ASN A 63 2.05 15.34 -3.48
N TYR A 64 3.27 15.86 -3.74
CA TYR A 64 3.65 16.35 -5.07
C TYR A 64 3.57 15.25 -6.12
N ILE A 65 4.09 14.06 -5.84
CA ILE A 65 4.08 12.93 -6.76
C ILE A 65 2.65 12.51 -7.07
N TRP A 66 1.83 12.28 -6.05
CA TRP A 66 0.44 11.90 -6.27
C TRP A 66 -0.36 12.97 -7.01
N LYS A 67 -0.10 14.25 -6.77
CA LYS A 67 -0.84 15.34 -7.42
C LYS A 67 -0.39 15.60 -8.85
N TYR A 68 0.90 15.52 -9.14
CA TYR A 68 1.45 15.99 -10.40
C TYR A 68 2.18 14.91 -11.22
N ARG A 69 2.51 13.78 -10.61
CA ARG A 69 3.31 12.72 -11.21
C ARG A 69 2.64 11.33 -11.08
N TRP A 70 1.36 11.27 -10.72
CA TRP A 70 0.66 10.00 -10.56
C TRP A 70 0.72 9.08 -11.80
N PRO A 71 0.74 9.57 -13.06
CA PRO A 71 0.88 8.70 -14.23
C PRO A 71 2.25 8.04 -14.35
N ASP A 72 3.27 8.58 -13.66
CA ASP A 72 4.63 8.02 -13.66
C ASP A 72 4.82 6.93 -12.58
N ILE A 73 3.84 6.74 -11.70
CA ILE A 73 3.91 5.71 -10.65
C ILE A 73 3.56 4.36 -11.29
N PRO A 74 4.53 3.43 -11.41
CA PRO A 74 4.23 2.11 -11.92
C PRO A 74 3.49 1.27 -10.88
N PRO A 75 2.76 0.22 -11.28
CA PRO A 75 2.30 -0.81 -10.36
C PRO A 75 3.50 -1.60 -9.81
N THR A 76 3.32 -2.26 -8.67
CA THR A 76 4.37 -3.09 -8.06
C THR A 76 4.67 -4.35 -8.86
N GLU A 77 3.71 -4.80 -9.66
CA GLU A 77 3.86 -5.93 -10.60
C GLU A 77 2.97 -5.75 -11.84
N PRO A 78 3.29 -6.39 -12.96
CA PRO A 78 2.43 -6.38 -14.15
C PRO A 78 1.03 -6.95 -13.86
N ASP A 79 0.04 -6.51 -14.63
CA ASP A 79 -1.34 -7.04 -14.60
C ASP A 79 -2.02 -6.99 -13.22
N ILE A 80 -1.62 -6.04 -12.37
CA ILE A 80 -2.08 -5.94 -10.99
C ILE A 80 -3.61 -5.82 -10.87
N GLY A 81 -4.28 -5.21 -11.83
CA GLY A 81 -5.73 -5.15 -11.91
C GLY A 81 -6.37 -6.53 -12.09
N GLU A 82 -5.77 -7.41 -12.91
CA GLU A 82 -6.25 -8.78 -13.06
C GLU A 82 -6.05 -9.59 -11.78
N ILE A 83 -4.94 -9.37 -11.05
CA ILE A 83 -4.70 -10.05 -9.78
C ILE A 83 -5.78 -9.68 -8.75
N THR A 84 -6.20 -8.43 -8.66
CA THR A 84 -7.30 -8.04 -7.79
C THR A 84 -8.62 -8.72 -8.17
N ARG A 85 -8.90 -8.88 -9.48
CA ARG A 85 -10.06 -9.68 -9.94
C ARG A 85 -9.95 -11.16 -9.62
N MET A 86 -8.74 -11.74 -9.70
CA MET A 86 -8.52 -13.15 -9.32
C MET A 86 -8.84 -13.37 -7.84
N ILE A 87 -8.42 -12.47 -6.96
CA ILE A 87 -8.76 -12.52 -5.53
C ILE A 87 -10.29 -12.44 -5.35
N SER A 88 -10.95 -11.52 -6.05
CA SER A 88 -12.42 -11.39 -5.99
C SER A 88 -13.13 -12.66 -6.47
N ARG A 89 -12.66 -13.32 -7.56
CA ARG A 89 -13.23 -14.59 -8.07
C ARG A 89 -13.10 -15.75 -7.10
N LYS A 90 -12.18 -15.69 -6.14
CA LYS A 90 -12.10 -16.66 -5.03
C LYS A 90 -13.18 -16.45 -3.97
N GLY A 91 -14.03 -15.43 -4.13
CA GLY A 91 -15.13 -15.12 -3.21
C GLY A 91 -14.79 -14.12 -2.13
N TYR A 92 -13.68 -13.39 -2.25
CA TYR A 92 -13.33 -12.30 -1.35
C TYR A 92 -13.93 -10.98 -1.82
N ARG A 93 -14.37 -10.16 -0.88
CA ARG A 93 -14.62 -8.75 -1.09
C ARG A 93 -13.31 -7.97 -1.03
N ILE A 94 -13.07 -7.05 -1.94
CA ILE A 94 -11.84 -6.26 -2.01
C ILE A 94 -12.11 -4.83 -1.53
N SER A 95 -11.40 -4.41 -0.50
CA SER A 95 -11.42 -3.03 -0.01
C SER A 95 -10.03 -2.41 -0.19
N ILE A 96 -9.92 -1.38 -1.00
CA ILE A 96 -8.67 -0.60 -1.05
C ILE A 96 -8.67 0.36 0.13
N ILE A 97 -7.62 0.31 0.96
CA ILE A 97 -7.50 1.14 2.15
C ILE A 97 -6.15 1.87 2.19
N THR A 98 -6.16 3.18 2.16
CA THR A 98 -4.93 3.97 2.10
C THR A 98 -4.97 5.18 3.02
N LYS A 99 -3.82 5.51 3.61
CA LYS A 99 -3.65 6.72 4.44
C LYS A 99 -3.06 7.84 3.59
N ARG A 100 -3.91 8.79 3.18
CA ARG A 100 -3.53 9.85 2.26
C ARG A 100 -4.15 11.19 2.62
N ASP A 101 -3.41 12.27 2.32
CA ASP A 101 -3.92 13.63 2.46
C ASP A 101 -5.06 13.89 1.46
N ARG A 102 -6.11 14.57 1.91
CA ARG A 102 -7.31 14.87 1.13
C ARG A 102 -7.05 15.40 -0.29
N PRO A 103 -6.07 16.31 -0.52
CA PRO A 103 -5.79 16.82 -1.87
C PRO A 103 -5.28 15.78 -2.86
N THR A 104 -4.87 14.58 -2.40
CA THR A 104 -4.34 13.52 -3.27
C THR A 104 -5.36 12.43 -3.61
N VAL A 105 -6.49 12.37 -2.91
CA VAL A 105 -7.54 11.36 -3.04
C VAL A 105 -8.00 11.13 -4.47
N ALA A 106 -8.31 12.22 -5.20
CA ALA A 106 -8.79 12.12 -6.57
C ALA A 106 -7.74 11.55 -7.54
N TYR A 107 -6.46 11.73 -7.24
CA TYR A 107 -5.37 11.21 -8.07
C TYR A 107 -5.08 9.74 -7.78
N VAL A 108 -5.24 9.30 -6.54
CA VAL A 108 -5.21 7.88 -6.20
C VAL A 108 -6.34 7.14 -6.92
N ALA A 109 -7.57 7.66 -6.88
CA ALA A 109 -8.70 7.07 -7.60
C ALA A 109 -8.42 6.97 -9.11
N LYS A 110 -7.88 8.03 -9.73
CA LYS A 110 -7.48 8.01 -11.15
C LYS A 110 -6.41 6.96 -11.46
N TRP A 111 -5.46 6.76 -10.54
CA TRP A 111 -4.42 5.76 -10.69
C TRP A 111 -5.00 4.34 -10.63
N LEU A 112 -5.92 4.09 -9.70
CA LEU A 112 -6.62 2.81 -9.59
C LEU A 112 -7.42 2.50 -10.87
N ASP A 113 -8.14 3.49 -11.39
CA ASP A 113 -8.85 3.37 -12.66
C ASP A 113 -7.90 3.11 -13.85
N PHE A 114 -6.78 3.83 -13.91
CA PHE A 114 -5.82 3.71 -15.00
C PHE A 114 -5.19 2.32 -15.09
N TYR A 115 -4.94 1.67 -13.93
CA TYR A 115 -4.43 0.31 -13.86
C TYR A 115 -5.53 -0.75 -13.72
N ASP A 116 -6.79 -0.35 -13.90
CA ASP A 116 -7.95 -1.25 -13.90
C ASP A 116 -8.05 -2.09 -12.61
N ILE A 117 -7.71 -1.48 -11.47
CA ILE A 117 -7.75 -2.13 -10.16
C ILE A 117 -9.21 -2.38 -9.77
N TYR A 118 -9.55 -3.65 -9.61
CA TYR A 118 -10.86 -4.02 -9.10
C TYR A 118 -10.94 -3.82 -7.58
N SER A 119 -11.99 -3.17 -7.13
CA SER A 119 -12.34 -3.09 -5.70
C SER A 119 -13.84 -2.88 -5.51
N ASP A 120 -14.36 -3.38 -4.40
CA ASP A 120 -15.73 -3.14 -3.95
C ASP A 120 -15.83 -1.81 -3.18
N ASP A 121 -14.74 -1.43 -2.48
CA ASP A 121 -14.65 -0.21 -1.69
C ASP A 121 -13.30 0.48 -1.86
N LEU A 122 -13.31 1.82 -1.75
CA LEU A 122 -12.11 2.65 -1.64
C LEU A 122 -12.21 3.51 -0.38
N LEU A 123 -11.38 3.22 0.60
CA LEU A 123 -11.40 3.84 1.91
C LEU A 123 -10.14 4.68 2.14
N PHE A 124 -10.35 5.93 2.51
CA PHE A 124 -9.27 6.83 2.89
C PHE A 124 -9.21 7.00 4.41
N VAL A 125 -8.07 6.67 4.97
CA VAL A 125 -7.80 6.83 6.41
C VAL A 125 -7.20 8.21 6.64
N TYR A 126 -7.74 8.95 7.56
CA TYR A 126 -7.31 10.31 7.89
C TYR A 126 -6.85 10.42 9.34
N ASP A 127 -6.05 11.44 9.59
CA ASP A 127 -5.61 11.85 10.91
C ASP A 127 -4.92 10.72 11.71
N THR A 128 -5.31 10.54 12.95
CA THR A 128 -4.76 9.56 13.90
C THR A 128 -5.45 8.21 13.85
N THR A 129 -6.46 8.04 12.98
CA THR A 129 -7.21 6.78 12.86
C THR A 129 -6.28 5.66 12.36
N SER A 130 -6.40 4.47 12.95
CA SER A 130 -5.71 3.27 12.49
C SER A 130 -6.48 2.60 11.34
N LYS A 131 -5.78 1.95 10.41
CA LYS A 131 -6.43 1.06 9.45
C LYS A 131 -7.19 -0.07 10.14
N ALA A 132 -6.72 -0.52 11.31
CA ALA A 132 -7.36 -1.56 12.10
C ALA A 132 -8.80 -1.22 12.53
N ASP A 133 -9.18 0.05 12.56
CA ASP A 133 -10.53 0.50 12.92
C ASP A 133 -11.57 0.28 11.80
N TYR A 134 -11.10 -0.03 10.58
CA TYR A 134 -11.98 -0.24 9.42
C TYR A 134 -12.41 -1.70 9.27
N PRO A 135 -13.56 -1.97 8.63
CA PRO A 135 -14.08 -3.32 8.49
C PRO A 135 -13.34 -4.12 7.41
N PHE A 136 -12.57 -5.12 7.83
CA PHE A 136 -11.95 -6.15 6.98
C PHE A 136 -11.55 -7.36 7.82
N ASP A 137 -11.22 -8.47 7.16
CA ASP A 137 -10.74 -9.69 7.80
C ASP A 137 -9.23 -9.86 7.65
N ILE A 138 -8.68 -9.47 6.47
CA ILE A 138 -7.26 -9.60 6.15
C ILE A 138 -6.75 -8.27 5.61
N LEU A 139 -5.63 -7.77 6.15
CA LEU A 139 -4.92 -6.59 5.62
C LEU A 139 -3.67 -7.01 4.87
N ILE A 140 -3.44 -6.47 3.68
CA ILE A 140 -2.16 -6.56 2.95
C ILE A 140 -1.54 -5.16 2.95
N ASP A 141 -0.39 -5.00 3.62
CA ASP A 141 0.24 -3.69 3.84
C ASP A 141 1.77 -3.87 3.97
N ASP A 142 2.54 -2.85 3.61
CA ASP A 142 4.00 -2.84 3.69
C ASP A 142 4.53 -2.17 4.97
N ALA A 143 3.68 -1.43 5.69
CA ALA A 143 4.06 -0.68 6.88
C ALA A 143 3.93 -1.50 8.16
N PRO A 144 5.04 -1.87 8.84
CA PRO A 144 5.00 -2.61 10.11
C PRO A 144 4.05 -2.02 11.14
N LYS A 145 4.03 -0.70 11.24
CA LYS A 145 3.16 0.05 12.14
C LYS A 145 1.66 -0.28 11.93
N ASN A 146 1.20 -0.42 10.68
CA ASN A 146 -0.20 -0.74 10.40
C ASN A 146 -0.54 -2.19 10.78
N LEU A 147 0.45 -3.10 10.65
CA LEU A 147 0.26 -4.51 10.99
C LEU A 147 0.20 -4.72 12.50
N MET A 148 1.00 -3.99 13.28
CA MET A 148 1.04 -4.13 14.74
C MET A 148 -0.30 -3.82 15.42
N ASP A 149 -1.14 -3.01 14.79
CA ASP A 149 -2.47 -2.69 15.31
C ASP A 149 -3.52 -3.79 15.03
N ILE A 150 -3.17 -4.81 14.20
CA ILE A 150 -4.10 -5.87 13.81
C ILE A 150 -4.16 -6.95 14.90
N ILE A 151 -5.35 -7.17 15.42
CA ILE A 151 -5.62 -8.17 16.45
C ILE A 151 -6.70 -9.17 16.00
N PRO A 152 -6.68 -10.43 16.47
CA PRO A 152 -7.72 -11.40 16.14
C PRO A 152 -9.14 -10.86 16.43
N PRO A 153 -10.13 -11.21 15.60
CA PRO A 153 -10.09 -12.21 14.51
C PRO A 153 -9.47 -11.72 13.19
N LYS A 154 -9.08 -10.45 13.09
CA LYS A 154 -8.39 -9.94 11.92
C LYS A 154 -6.98 -10.51 11.81
N SER A 155 -6.46 -10.57 10.59
CA SER A 155 -5.09 -10.98 10.29
C SER A 155 -4.44 -10.02 9.29
N ALA A 156 -3.12 -10.11 9.13
CA ALA A 156 -2.42 -9.30 8.17
C ALA A 156 -1.29 -10.07 7.46
N ILE A 157 -1.04 -9.68 6.22
CA ILE A 157 0.03 -10.15 5.35
C ILE A 157 0.98 -8.98 5.12
N LEU A 158 2.26 -9.15 5.47
CA LEU A 158 3.28 -8.14 5.22
C LEU A 158 3.74 -8.21 3.77
N PHE A 159 3.59 -7.12 3.05
CA PHE A 159 4.15 -6.97 1.71
C PHE A 159 5.62 -6.53 1.83
N ASN A 160 6.55 -7.36 1.33
CA ASN A 160 7.97 -7.13 1.47
C ASN A 160 8.43 -5.88 0.73
N GLN A 161 9.14 -5.02 1.46
CA GLN A 161 9.79 -3.83 0.95
C GLN A 161 11.16 -3.66 1.63
N PRO A 162 12.08 -2.86 1.08
CA PRO A 162 13.41 -2.68 1.68
C PRO A 162 13.40 -2.21 3.14
N TRP A 163 12.40 -1.40 3.52
CA TRP A 163 12.27 -0.81 4.85
C TRP A 163 11.63 -1.71 5.92
N ASN A 164 11.13 -2.89 5.53
CA ASN A 164 10.53 -3.82 6.48
C ASN A 164 11.24 -5.18 6.56
N LYS A 165 12.44 -5.29 5.98
CA LYS A 165 13.19 -6.56 5.94
C LYS A 165 13.42 -7.17 7.34
N GLU A 166 13.79 -6.31 8.29
CA GLU A 166 14.13 -6.72 9.67
C GLU A 166 12.90 -6.87 10.57
N PHE A 167 11.70 -6.54 10.07
CA PHE A 167 10.47 -6.69 10.83
C PHE A 167 9.99 -8.15 10.77
N ASP A 168 9.99 -8.84 11.92
CA ASP A 168 9.50 -10.20 12.01
C ASP A 168 7.98 -10.25 11.92
N TRP A 169 7.46 -10.91 10.88
CA TRP A 169 6.03 -11.09 10.64
C TRP A 169 5.75 -12.47 10.05
N PRO A 170 4.75 -13.22 10.58
CA PRO A 170 4.58 -14.65 10.24
C PRO A 170 4.19 -14.90 8.77
N ILE A 171 3.42 -14.00 8.16
CA ILE A 171 2.97 -14.17 6.76
C ILE A 171 3.49 -13.00 5.95
N ARG A 172 4.43 -13.28 5.05
CA ARG A 172 5.10 -12.29 4.20
C ARG A 172 5.00 -12.69 2.73
N VAL A 173 4.84 -11.69 1.86
CA VAL A 173 4.78 -11.87 0.40
C VAL A 173 5.65 -10.86 -0.32
N ASN A 174 6.13 -11.22 -1.51
CA ASN A 174 6.93 -10.33 -2.37
C ASN A 174 6.11 -9.68 -3.48
N SER A 175 4.86 -10.12 -3.66
CA SER A 175 3.97 -9.64 -4.72
C SER A 175 2.51 -9.88 -4.33
N LEU A 176 1.58 -9.17 -4.97
CA LEU A 176 0.15 -9.41 -4.79
C LEU A 176 -0.25 -10.77 -5.38
N SER A 177 0.41 -11.21 -6.47
CA SER A 177 0.26 -12.56 -7.03
C SER A 177 0.63 -13.66 -6.02
N GLN A 178 1.62 -13.42 -5.16
CA GLN A 178 1.95 -14.36 -4.09
C GLN A 178 0.89 -14.34 -2.99
N ALA A 179 0.38 -13.16 -2.63
CA ALA A 179 -0.73 -13.04 -1.68
C ALA A 179 -1.98 -13.76 -2.20
N GLU A 180 -2.33 -13.58 -3.48
CA GLU A 180 -3.46 -14.26 -4.12
C GLU A 180 -3.38 -15.79 -3.96
N LYS A 181 -2.19 -16.38 -4.11
CA LYS A 181 -2.01 -17.85 -4.01
C LYS A 181 -2.20 -18.42 -2.61
N ILE A 182 -2.00 -17.63 -1.57
CA ILE A 182 -2.12 -18.07 -0.17
C ILE A 182 -3.49 -17.73 0.45
N LEU A 183 -4.30 -16.91 -0.21
CA LEU A 183 -5.69 -16.61 0.11
C LEU A 183 -6.61 -17.74 -0.42
#